data_87af3eccafe222fc8abe17e14089e19e
#
_entry.id   87af3eccafe222fc8abe17e14089e19e
#
_cell.length_a   1.000
_cell.length_b   1.000
_cell.length_c   1.000
_cell.angle_alpha   90.00
_cell.angle_beta   90.00
_cell.angle_gamma   90.00
#
_symmetry.space_group_name_H-M   'P 1'
#
loop_
_entity.id
_entity.type
_entity.pdbx_description
1 polymer ?
#
loop_
_entity_poly.entity_id
_entity_poly.type
_entity_poly.pdbx_seq_one_letter_code
_entity_poly.pdbx_strand_id
1 'polypeptide(L)'
;MATYTLSPNVKRQFLDNSGNPLSSGKLYTVSAGGSYPADAVTVYQTSSGTAHTNPIVLDSAGRISGSSEIYLEPGLSYKFILNTSADVSVWTQDNIAAVPPSTVNVDIQGLAGTALAAEDVVYLSTGSGGLTAGSWYKADADLTYASSAAVTIGMVPSAIASGSTGTIRLQGLMTVAGPLTTGGSYYVSATAGGLTATAPTNARFVGQAQSTTTIVIVPNPVTDVQPDILFIDCMT
;
A
#
# COMPACT_ATOMS: atom_id res chain seq x y z
N MET A 1 0.57 0.68 15.84
CA MET A 1 -0.02 2.02 16.08
C MET A 1 -0.83 2.37 14.85
N ALA A 2 -2.13 2.66 14.98
CA ALA A 2 -2.92 3.05 13.82
C ALA A 2 -2.42 4.41 13.32
N THR A 3 -2.18 4.54 12.02
CA THR A 3 -1.80 5.81 11.39
C THR A 3 -3.00 6.32 10.61
N TYR A 4 -3.53 7.47 11.02
CA TYR A 4 -4.68 8.10 10.38
C TYR A 4 -4.24 9.00 9.24
N THR A 5 -5.09 9.14 8.23
CA THR A 5 -4.81 9.93 7.03
C THR A 5 -5.46 11.31 7.13
N LEU A 6 -4.69 12.37 6.81
CA LEU A 6 -5.21 13.73 6.76
C LEU A 6 -6.33 13.84 5.70
N SER A 7 -7.46 14.45 6.09
CA SER A 7 -8.51 14.80 5.15
C SER A 7 -7.98 15.74 4.07
N PRO A 8 -8.41 15.62 2.82
CA PRO A 8 -8.10 16.62 1.80
C PRO A 8 -8.49 18.02 2.26
N ASN A 9 -7.65 19.02 2.03
CA ASN A 9 -7.82 20.42 2.43
C ASN A 9 -7.56 20.72 3.92
N VAL A 10 -6.31 20.85 4.22
CA VAL A 10 -5.76 21.30 5.50
C VAL A 10 -6.17 22.74 5.80
N LYS A 11 -6.55 23.03 7.05
CA LYS A 11 -6.90 24.37 7.57
C LYS A 11 -8.02 25.08 6.81
N ARG A 12 -9.14 24.39 6.62
CA ARG A 12 -10.33 24.98 6.01
C ARG A 12 -10.98 26.03 6.91
N GLN A 13 -11.40 27.13 6.27
CA GLN A 13 -12.43 27.99 6.78
C GLN A 13 -13.75 27.61 6.13
N PHE A 14 -14.77 27.31 6.93
CA PHE A 14 -16.11 27.02 6.47
C PHE A 14 -16.92 28.30 6.44
N LEU A 15 -17.65 28.49 5.34
CA LEU A 15 -18.46 29.69 5.10
C LEU A 15 -19.94 29.32 5.03
N ASP A 16 -20.80 30.27 5.35
CA ASP A 16 -22.23 30.19 5.10
C ASP A 16 -22.55 30.41 3.60
N ASN A 17 -23.82 30.30 3.22
CA ASN A 17 -24.27 30.51 1.84
C ASN A 17 -24.12 31.96 1.33
N SER A 18 -23.79 32.89 2.22
CA SER A 18 -23.53 34.31 1.90
C SER A 18 -22.04 34.64 1.84
N GLY A 19 -21.16 33.65 2.08
CA GLY A 19 -19.71 33.82 2.06
C GLY A 19 -19.11 34.34 3.38
N ASN A 20 -19.89 34.40 4.48
CA ASN A 20 -19.39 34.80 5.78
C ASN A 20 -18.84 33.59 6.54
N PRO A 21 -17.86 33.77 7.46
CA PRO A 21 -17.39 32.68 8.32
C PRO A 21 -18.54 32.01 9.09
N LEU A 22 -18.62 30.68 9.00
CA LEU A 22 -19.67 29.90 9.67
C LEU A 22 -19.36 29.74 11.17
N SER A 23 -19.57 30.85 11.92
CA SER A 23 -19.31 30.89 13.35
C SER A 23 -20.18 29.88 14.11
N SER A 24 -19.55 29.08 14.98
CA SER A 24 -20.22 28.03 15.77
C SER A 24 -20.95 26.98 14.93
N GLY A 25 -20.63 26.88 13.62
CA GLY A 25 -21.15 25.84 12.75
C GLY A 25 -20.77 24.46 13.25
N LYS A 26 -21.51 23.46 12.83
CA LYS A 26 -21.35 22.06 13.27
C LYS A 26 -21.02 21.19 12.06
N LEU A 27 -19.90 20.48 12.12
CA LEU A 27 -19.53 19.49 11.12
C LEU A 27 -19.77 18.10 11.70
N TYR A 28 -20.75 17.42 11.18
CA TYR A 28 -21.06 16.02 11.53
C TYR A 28 -20.31 15.08 10.60
N THR A 29 -19.86 13.95 11.15
CA THR A 29 -19.17 12.89 10.43
C THR A 29 -19.91 11.56 10.63
N VAL A 30 -20.32 10.95 9.51
CA VAL A 30 -21.03 9.68 9.50
C VAL A 30 -20.42 8.74 8.46
N SER A 31 -20.75 7.46 8.51
CA SER A 31 -20.37 6.51 7.44
C SER A 31 -20.99 6.92 6.11
N ALA A 32 -20.35 6.57 4.99
CA ALA A 32 -20.88 6.87 3.65
C ALA A 32 -22.29 6.32 3.49
N GLY A 33 -23.21 7.12 2.93
CA GLY A 33 -24.62 6.81 2.81
C GLY A 33 -25.44 6.98 4.10
N GLY A 34 -24.77 7.14 5.25
CA GLY A 34 -25.41 7.16 6.57
C GLY A 34 -26.08 8.48 6.96
N SER A 35 -26.64 8.49 8.17
CA SER A 35 -27.35 9.62 8.79
C SER A 35 -26.92 9.81 10.23
N TYR A 36 -26.82 11.05 10.69
CA TYR A 36 -26.56 11.37 12.10
C TYR A 36 -27.87 11.30 12.90
N PRO A 37 -27.87 10.79 14.17
CA PRO A 37 -26.71 10.27 14.92
C PRO A 37 -26.46 8.76 14.72
N ALA A 38 -27.34 8.03 14.04
CA ALA A 38 -27.32 6.56 14.00
C ALA A 38 -26.02 5.99 13.44
N ASP A 39 -25.46 6.64 12.39
CA ASP A 39 -24.29 6.18 11.66
C ASP A 39 -23.05 7.05 11.96
N ALA A 40 -23.01 7.70 13.14
CA ALA A 40 -21.89 8.57 13.53
C ALA A 40 -20.56 7.81 13.52
N VAL A 41 -19.54 8.38 12.86
CA VAL A 41 -18.19 7.82 12.78
C VAL A 41 -17.19 8.82 13.35
N THR A 42 -16.23 8.31 14.12
CA THR A 42 -15.16 9.11 14.72
C THR A 42 -14.17 9.56 13.66
N VAL A 43 -13.75 10.82 13.75
CA VAL A 43 -12.58 11.37 13.06
C VAL A 43 -11.60 11.92 14.10
N TYR A 44 -10.36 12.14 13.71
CA TYR A 44 -9.28 12.38 14.66
C TYR A 44 -8.63 13.74 14.44
N GLN A 45 -8.04 14.31 15.50
CA GLN A 45 -7.36 15.61 15.50
C GLN A 45 -5.91 15.53 15.03
N THR A 46 -5.31 14.34 15.15
CA THR A 46 -3.90 14.09 14.85
C THR A 46 -3.73 12.75 14.15
N SER A 47 -2.61 12.57 13.47
CA SER A 47 -2.22 11.28 12.86
C SER A 47 -2.04 10.14 13.87
N SER A 48 -1.90 10.44 15.15
CA SER A 48 -1.74 9.46 16.24
C SER A 48 -3.05 9.10 16.97
N GLY A 49 -4.19 9.77 16.62
CA GLY A 49 -5.51 9.28 17.00
C GLY A 49 -6.21 9.94 18.18
N THR A 50 -6.00 11.24 18.44
CA THR A 50 -6.89 11.96 19.38
C THR A 50 -8.24 12.21 18.71
N ALA A 51 -9.33 11.67 19.26
CA ALA A 51 -10.67 11.79 18.68
C ALA A 51 -11.19 13.23 18.72
N HIS A 52 -11.90 13.63 17.67
CA HIS A 52 -12.79 14.80 17.70
C HIS A 52 -14.11 14.47 18.38
N THR A 53 -14.80 15.50 18.89
CA THR A 53 -16.22 15.41 19.17
C THR A 53 -17.01 15.27 17.86
N ASN A 54 -18.15 14.60 17.89
CA ASN A 54 -19.07 14.56 16.76
C ASN A 54 -20.43 15.10 17.22
N PRO A 55 -20.86 16.30 16.79
CA PRO A 55 -20.22 17.13 15.77
C PRO A 55 -18.93 17.85 16.23
N ILE A 56 -18.10 18.21 15.25
CA ILE A 56 -17.01 19.19 15.44
C ILE A 56 -17.63 20.58 15.41
N VAL A 57 -17.46 21.35 16.50
CA VAL A 57 -17.96 22.71 16.58
C VAL A 57 -16.88 23.67 16.08
N LEU A 58 -17.24 24.54 15.15
CA LEU A 58 -16.34 25.53 14.56
C LEU A 58 -16.17 26.75 15.47
N ASP A 59 -15.04 27.42 15.39
CA ASP A 59 -14.77 28.68 16.08
C ASP A 59 -15.52 29.89 15.46
N SER A 60 -15.33 31.07 16.01
CA SER A 60 -15.95 32.31 15.49
C SER A 60 -15.50 32.69 14.07
N ALA A 61 -14.35 32.18 13.63
CA ALA A 61 -13.85 32.35 12.26
C ALA A 61 -14.29 31.22 11.31
N GLY A 62 -15.17 30.32 11.73
CA GLY A 62 -15.61 29.19 10.93
C GLY A 62 -14.53 28.14 10.71
N ARG A 63 -13.60 27.94 11.65
CA ARG A 63 -12.50 26.98 11.56
C ARG A 63 -12.61 25.93 12.66
N ILE A 64 -11.93 24.83 12.47
CA ILE A 64 -11.73 23.85 13.55
C ILE A 64 -10.83 24.49 14.60
N SER A 65 -11.24 24.44 15.87
CA SER A 65 -10.53 25.10 16.98
C SER A 65 -9.11 24.58 17.16
N GLY A 66 -8.20 25.48 17.51
CA GLY A 66 -6.81 25.17 17.84
C GLY A 66 -5.97 24.80 16.62
N SER A 67 -4.99 23.91 16.84
CA SER A 67 -4.11 23.37 15.79
C SER A 67 -4.62 22.03 15.24
N SER A 68 -5.89 21.70 15.49
CA SER A 68 -6.49 20.41 15.11
C SER A 68 -6.86 20.39 13.63
N GLU A 69 -6.67 19.24 13.02
CA GLU A 69 -7.03 18.93 11.64
C GLU A 69 -8.04 17.77 11.65
N ILE A 70 -8.54 17.35 10.49
CA ILE A 70 -9.39 16.18 10.37
C ILE A 70 -8.57 15.03 9.80
N TYR A 71 -8.31 14.03 10.62
CA TYR A 71 -7.69 12.78 10.21
C TYR A 71 -8.74 11.67 10.13
N LEU A 72 -8.68 10.92 9.06
CA LEU A 72 -9.62 9.84 8.73
C LEU A 72 -8.96 8.48 8.98
N GLU A 73 -9.74 7.51 9.39
CA GLU A 73 -9.28 6.13 9.53
C GLU A 73 -9.16 5.47 8.14
N PRO A 74 -7.98 4.95 7.78
CA PRO A 74 -7.76 4.33 6.48
C PRO A 74 -8.70 3.16 6.22
N GLY A 75 -9.21 3.05 4.99
CA GLY A 75 -10.11 1.98 4.58
C GLY A 75 -11.59 2.25 4.86
N LEU A 76 -11.94 3.35 5.54
CA LEU A 76 -13.32 3.78 5.72
C LEU A 76 -13.71 4.84 4.67
N SER A 77 -15.02 4.95 4.43
CA SER A 77 -15.60 6.01 3.63
C SER A 77 -16.58 6.82 4.50
N TYR A 78 -16.50 8.12 4.37
CA TYR A 78 -17.19 9.08 5.20
C TYR A 78 -18.20 9.91 4.43
N LYS A 79 -19.18 10.44 5.15
CA LYS A 79 -20.06 11.50 4.70
C LYS A 79 -19.95 12.65 5.71
N PHE A 80 -19.69 13.85 5.22
CA PHE A 80 -19.63 15.06 6.02
C PHE A 80 -20.89 15.88 5.80
N ILE A 81 -21.46 16.38 6.91
CA ILE A 81 -22.67 17.20 6.92
C ILE A 81 -22.31 18.49 7.67
N LEU A 82 -22.31 19.62 6.97
CA LEU A 82 -22.05 20.91 7.55
C LEU A 82 -23.38 21.63 7.81
N ASN A 83 -23.60 21.99 9.05
CA ASN A 83 -24.77 22.73 9.49
C ASN A 83 -24.38 24.08 10.13
N THR A 84 -25.32 25.00 10.18
CA THR A 84 -25.22 26.22 11.02
C THR A 84 -25.22 25.84 12.49
N SER A 85 -25.00 26.81 13.38
CA SER A 85 -25.12 26.64 14.84
C SER A 85 -26.54 26.19 15.26
N ALA A 86 -27.56 26.54 14.49
CA ALA A 86 -28.97 26.16 14.69
C ALA A 86 -29.35 24.84 13.98
N ASP A 87 -28.39 24.04 13.54
CA ASP A 87 -28.57 22.76 12.84
C ASP A 87 -29.30 22.84 11.48
N VAL A 88 -29.26 24.02 10.84
CA VAL A 88 -29.72 24.14 9.45
C VAL A 88 -28.61 23.72 8.51
N SER A 89 -28.93 22.80 7.58
CA SER A 89 -27.94 22.26 6.62
C SER A 89 -27.39 23.35 5.69
N VAL A 90 -26.07 23.43 5.58
CA VAL A 90 -25.34 24.27 4.61
C VAL A 90 -24.95 23.44 3.40
N TRP A 91 -24.30 22.29 3.63
CA TRP A 91 -23.97 21.32 2.57
C TRP A 91 -23.73 19.92 3.16
N THR A 92 -23.76 18.95 2.27
CA THR A 92 -23.41 17.56 2.54
C THR A 92 -22.48 17.05 1.45
N GLN A 93 -21.40 16.36 1.85
CA GLN A 93 -20.49 15.67 0.93
C GLN A 93 -20.38 14.21 1.34
N ASP A 94 -20.76 13.32 0.42
CA ASP A 94 -20.71 11.86 0.63
C ASP A 94 -19.51 11.22 -0.06
N ASN A 95 -19.25 9.95 0.28
CA ASN A 95 -18.21 9.10 -0.32
C ASN A 95 -16.79 9.70 -0.25
N ILE A 96 -16.46 10.34 0.89
CA ILE A 96 -15.11 10.80 1.18
C ILE A 96 -14.28 9.60 1.62
N ALA A 97 -13.46 9.06 0.73
CA ALA A 97 -12.58 7.93 1.05
C ALA A 97 -11.36 8.39 1.84
N ALA A 98 -11.08 7.73 2.96
CA ALA A 98 -9.79 7.82 3.61
C ALA A 98 -8.78 7.00 2.80
N VAL A 99 -7.92 7.70 2.04
CA VAL A 99 -6.84 7.04 1.30
C VAL A 99 -5.82 6.53 2.33
N PRO A 100 -5.54 5.22 2.42
CA PRO A 100 -4.48 4.74 3.30
C PRO A 100 -3.15 5.41 2.90
N PRO A 101 -2.23 5.65 3.87
CA PRO A 101 -0.88 6.06 3.52
C PRO A 101 -0.35 5.04 2.50
N SER A 102 0.00 5.54 1.32
CA SER A 102 0.41 4.70 0.20
C SER A 102 1.68 3.94 0.60
N THR A 103 1.55 2.68 0.97
CA THR A 103 2.63 1.73 0.73
C THR A 103 2.68 1.62 -0.78
N VAL A 104 3.71 2.20 -1.40
CA VAL A 104 3.86 2.12 -2.86
C VAL A 104 4.20 0.67 -3.19
N ASN A 105 3.17 -0.13 -3.39
CA ASN A 105 3.31 -1.46 -3.96
C ASN A 105 3.22 -1.34 -5.48
N VAL A 106 4.12 -2.01 -6.17
CA VAL A 106 4.05 -2.17 -7.62
C VAL A 106 3.45 -3.55 -7.88
N ASP A 107 2.17 -3.54 -8.17
CA ASP A 107 1.39 -4.73 -8.46
C ASP A 107 1.03 -4.76 -9.95
N ILE A 108 1.14 -5.92 -10.57
CA ILE A 108 0.74 -6.16 -11.97
C ILE A 108 -0.26 -7.30 -12.04
N GLN A 109 -0.98 -7.40 -13.15
CA GLN A 109 -1.80 -8.56 -13.46
C GLN A 109 -0.99 -9.55 -14.31
N GLY A 110 -0.89 -10.79 -13.84
CA GLY A 110 -0.10 -11.85 -14.50
C GLY A 110 -0.89 -13.13 -14.69
N LEU A 111 -0.68 -13.80 -15.83
CA LEU A 111 -1.26 -15.12 -16.13
C LEU A 111 -0.45 -16.20 -15.39
N ALA A 112 -1.09 -16.98 -14.55
CA ALA A 112 -0.45 -18.08 -13.84
C ALA A 112 -0.35 -19.32 -14.74
N GLY A 113 0.86 -19.78 -15.02
CA GLY A 113 1.11 -21.00 -15.81
C GLY A 113 0.91 -22.30 -15.02
N THR A 114 0.86 -22.19 -13.69
CA THR A 114 0.52 -23.26 -12.74
C THR A 114 -0.28 -22.65 -11.58
N ALA A 115 -0.86 -23.47 -10.72
CA ALA A 115 -1.49 -22.96 -9.50
C ALA A 115 -0.43 -22.31 -8.58
N LEU A 116 -0.67 -21.06 -8.20
CA LEU A 116 0.17 -20.27 -7.33
C LEU A 116 -0.56 -20.04 -6.00
N ALA A 117 0.12 -20.34 -4.90
CA ALA A 117 -0.41 -20.05 -3.57
C ALA A 117 -0.13 -18.60 -3.17
N ALA A 118 -0.85 -18.10 -2.17
CA ALA A 118 -0.44 -16.85 -1.50
C ALA A 118 0.99 -17.01 -0.97
N GLU A 119 1.75 -15.94 -1.03
CA GLU A 119 3.16 -15.87 -0.58
C GLU A 119 4.19 -16.58 -1.48
N ASP A 120 3.77 -17.31 -2.51
CA ASP A 120 4.72 -17.89 -3.44
C ASP A 120 5.61 -16.80 -4.06
N VAL A 121 6.93 -17.05 -4.06
CA VAL A 121 7.88 -16.32 -4.90
C VAL A 121 7.76 -16.87 -6.33
N VAL A 122 7.57 -15.97 -7.28
CA VAL A 122 7.29 -16.33 -8.67
C VAL A 122 8.20 -15.59 -9.65
N TYR A 123 8.39 -16.16 -10.83
CA TYR A 123 9.13 -15.53 -11.91
C TYR A 123 8.33 -15.53 -13.22
N LEU A 124 8.62 -14.56 -14.09
CA LEU A 124 8.05 -14.51 -15.43
C LEU A 124 8.86 -15.40 -16.37
N SER A 125 8.23 -16.44 -16.90
CA SER A 125 8.88 -17.42 -17.77
C SER A 125 9.23 -16.83 -19.14
N THR A 126 10.44 -17.15 -19.62
CA THR A 126 10.90 -16.89 -21.00
C THR A 126 10.63 -18.07 -21.94
N GLY A 127 10.01 -19.15 -21.44
CA GLY A 127 9.81 -20.41 -22.18
C GLY A 127 10.84 -21.47 -21.88
N SER A 128 11.83 -21.19 -21.04
CA SER A 128 12.83 -22.17 -20.60
C SER A 128 12.19 -23.31 -19.82
N GLY A 129 12.78 -24.53 -19.90
CA GLY A 129 12.23 -25.71 -19.22
C GLY A 129 10.93 -26.24 -19.82
N GLY A 130 10.57 -25.85 -21.06
CA GLY A 130 9.32 -26.29 -21.72
C GLY A 130 8.07 -25.55 -21.18
N LEU A 131 8.24 -24.48 -20.46
CA LEU A 131 7.15 -23.67 -19.89
C LEU A 131 6.64 -22.64 -20.89
N THR A 132 5.42 -22.15 -20.68
CA THR A 132 4.84 -21.10 -21.54
C THR A 132 5.51 -19.75 -21.25
N ALA A 133 6.10 -19.14 -22.29
CA ALA A 133 6.63 -17.78 -22.17
C ALA A 133 5.54 -16.76 -21.85
N GLY A 134 5.87 -15.77 -21.02
CA GLY A 134 4.92 -14.74 -20.59
C GLY A 134 3.96 -15.17 -19.47
N SER A 135 4.05 -16.39 -18.99
CA SER A 135 3.29 -16.87 -17.84
C SER A 135 4.15 -16.92 -16.58
N TRP A 136 3.51 -16.82 -15.42
CA TRP A 136 4.15 -16.82 -14.12
C TRP A 136 4.19 -18.23 -13.53
N TYR A 137 5.34 -18.62 -13.02
CA TYR A 137 5.59 -19.90 -12.37
C TYR A 137 6.31 -19.70 -11.04
N LYS A 138 6.28 -20.71 -10.17
CA LYS A 138 7.01 -20.69 -8.91
C LYS A 138 8.51 -20.59 -9.17
N ALA A 139 9.17 -19.64 -8.50
CA ALA A 139 10.61 -19.50 -8.53
C ALA A 139 11.26 -20.67 -7.77
N ASP A 140 12.43 -21.15 -8.25
CA ASP A 140 13.12 -22.30 -7.71
C ASP A 140 14.64 -22.14 -7.88
N ALA A 141 15.38 -22.12 -6.77
CA ALA A 141 16.83 -21.93 -6.79
C ALA A 141 17.61 -23.12 -7.33
N ASP A 142 16.99 -24.30 -7.49
CA ASP A 142 17.61 -25.45 -8.14
C ASP A 142 17.69 -25.27 -9.67
N LEU A 143 16.90 -24.33 -10.22
CA LEU A 143 16.79 -24.04 -11.64
C LEU A 143 17.26 -22.62 -11.93
N THR A 144 18.35 -22.45 -12.67
CA THR A 144 18.92 -21.14 -12.98
C THR A 144 17.92 -20.20 -13.66
N TYR A 145 17.14 -20.72 -14.64
CA TYR A 145 16.14 -19.93 -15.38
C TYR A 145 14.95 -19.48 -14.49
N ALA A 146 14.72 -20.16 -13.37
CA ALA A 146 13.65 -19.84 -12.41
C ALA A 146 14.17 -19.05 -11.18
N SER A 147 15.44 -18.70 -11.16
CA SER A 147 16.11 -17.99 -10.06
C SER A 147 17.13 -16.96 -10.56
N SER A 148 18.43 -17.27 -10.55
CA SER A 148 19.50 -16.31 -10.82
C SER A 148 19.44 -15.70 -12.22
N ALA A 149 18.99 -16.45 -13.25
CA ALA A 149 18.81 -15.95 -14.62
C ALA A 149 17.40 -15.38 -14.89
N ALA A 150 16.47 -15.47 -13.94
CA ALA A 150 15.13 -14.90 -14.10
C ALA A 150 15.20 -13.36 -14.10
N VAL A 151 14.74 -12.71 -15.16
CA VAL A 151 14.76 -11.25 -15.29
C VAL A 151 13.79 -10.60 -14.30
N THR A 152 12.60 -11.16 -14.17
CA THR A 152 11.54 -10.59 -13.32
C THR A 152 11.08 -11.61 -12.29
N ILE A 153 11.16 -11.19 -11.03
CA ILE A 153 10.65 -11.93 -9.87
C ILE A 153 9.60 -11.08 -9.15
N GLY A 154 8.61 -11.73 -8.57
CA GLY A 154 7.59 -11.14 -7.73
C GLY A 154 7.10 -12.10 -6.66
N MET A 155 6.12 -11.67 -5.89
CA MET A 155 5.41 -12.51 -4.93
C MET A 155 3.90 -12.43 -5.14
N VAL A 156 3.20 -13.47 -4.75
CA VAL A 156 1.74 -13.62 -4.93
C VAL A 156 1.01 -13.19 -3.67
N PRO A 157 0.26 -12.05 -3.67
CA PRO A 157 -0.48 -11.62 -2.49
C PRO A 157 -1.68 -12.52 -2.14
N SER A 158 -2.29 -13.14 -3.15
CA SER A 158 -3.45 -14.03 -3.00
C SER A 158 -3.37 -15.15 -4.01
N ALA A 159 -3.81 -16.34 -3.66
CA ALA A 159 -3.73 -17.53 -4.52
C ALA A 159 -4.33 -17.29 -5.92
N ILE A 160 -3.67 -17.81 -6.96
CA ILE A 160 -4.09 -17.72 -8.36
C ILE A 160 -4.19 -19.14 -8.93
N ALA A 161 -5.35 -19.50 -9.48
CA ALA A 161 -5.53 -20.80 -10.11
C ALA A 161 -4.71 -20.90 -11.40
N SER A 162 -4.27 -22.10 -11.77
CA SER A 162 -3.59 -22.35 -13.04
C SER A 162 -4.42 -21.87 -14.23
N GLY A 163 -3.79 -21.16 -15.16
CA GLY A 163 -4.46 -20.58 -16.33
C GLY A 163 -5.29 -19.32 -16.04
N SER A 164 -5.34 -18.85 -14.80
CA SER A 164 -6.05 -17.62 -14.42
C SER A 164 -5.10 -16.43 -14.29
N THR A 165 -5.64 -15.22 -14.46
CA THR A 165 -4.92 -13.98 -14.21
C THR A 165 -5.15 -13.52 -12.77
N GLY A 166 -4.10 -13.07 -12.12
CA GLY A 166 -4.16 -12.54 -10.75
C GLY A 166 -3.04 -11.56 -10.47
N THR A 167 -3.04 -11.03 -9.26
CA THR A 167 -2.09 -9.99 -8.83
C THR A 167 -0.73 -10.59 -8.48
N ILE A 168 0.33 -10.04 -9.06
CA ILE A 168 1.73 -10.31 -8.73
C ILE A 168 2.35 -9.02 -8.22
N ARG A 169 2.92 -9.04 -7.03
CA ARG A 169 3.64 -7.91 -6.42
C ARG A 169 5.10 -7.95 -6.83
N LEU A 170 5.55 -6.91 -7.53
CA LEU A 170 6.95 -6.77 -7.96
C LEU A 170 7.79 -5.97 -6.98
N GLN A 171 7.17 -5.09 -6.21
CA GLN A 171 7.85 -4.23 -5.22
C GLN A 171 6.89 -3.82 -4.11
N GLY A 172 7.44 -3.54 -2.93
CA GLY A 172 6.70 -3.01 -1.78
C GLY A 172 6.58 -4.00 -0.64
N LEU A 173 5.62 -3.79 0.23
CA LEU A 173 5.43 -4.60 1.43
C LEU A 173 4.59 -5.85 1.13
N MET A 174 5.06 -6.99 1.61
CA MET A 174 4.34 -8.26 1.54
C MET A 174 4.26 -8.88 2.93
N THR A 175 3.04 -9.26 3.35
CA THR A 175 2.85 -10.06 4.56
C THR A 175 3.04 -11.53 4.22
N VAL A 176 3.81 -12.25 5.03
CA VAL A 176 4.10 -13.68 4.89
C VAL A 176 3.87 -14.40 6.23
N ALA A 177 3.57 -15.68 6.18
CA ALA A 177 3.27 -16.47 7.37
C ALA A 177 4.44 -16.55 8.38
N GLY A 178 5.68 -16.32 7.94
CA GLY A 178 6.85 -16.24 8.81
C GLY A 178 7.17 -17.54 9.57
N PRO A 179 8.01 -17.49 10.61
CA PRO A 179 8.69 -16.30 11.12
C PRO A 179 9.90 -15.87 10.28
N LEU A 180 9.96 -14.58 9.97
CA LEU A 180 11.15 -13.98 9.38
C LEU A 180 12.07 -13.41 10.49
N THR A 181 13.36 -13.28 10.20
CA THR A 181 14.30 -12.53 11.06
C THR A 181 14.29 -11.07 10.65
N THR A 182 13.85 -10.17 11.52
CA THR A 182 13.81 -8.72 11.24
C THR A 182 15.20 -8.21 10.81
N GLY A 183 15.25 -7.47 9.70
CA GLY A 183 16.48 -7.01 9.07
C GLY A 183 17.20 -8.07 8.23
N GLY A 184 16.74 -9.32 8.23
CA GLY A 184 17.33 -10.42 7.44
C GLY A 184 17.06 -10.29 5.95
N SER A 185 18.02 -10.70 5.13
CA SER A 185 17.89 -10.81 3.68
C SER A 185 17.28 -12.15 3.29
N TYR A 186 16.40 -12.15 2.29
CA TYR A 186 15.71 -13.35 1.82
C TYR A 186 15.88 -13.54 0.32
N TYR A 187 16.00 -14.78 -0.06
CA TYR A 187 16.30 -15.23 -1.42
C TYR A 187 15.25 -16.25 -1.87
N VAL A 188 15.19 -16.51 -3.18
CA VAL A 188 14.46 -17.65 -3.73
C VAL A 188 14.99 -18.94 -3.11
N SER A 189 14.10 -19.80 -2.63
CA SER A 189 14.45 -21.10 -2.03
C SER A 189 14.64 -22.18 -3.09
N ALA A 190 15.36 -23.26 -2.75
CA ALA A 190 15.36 -24.54 -3.47
C ALA A 190 14.00 -25.28 -3.38
N THR A 191 13.11 -24.85 -2.49
CA THR A 191 11.71 -25.28 -2.51
C THR A 191 10.93 -24.31 -3.39
N ALA A 192 10.36 -24.81 -4.47
CA ALA A 192 9.64 -24.01 -5.47
C ALA A 192 8.56 -23.09 -4.83
N GLY A 193 8.66 -21.80 -5.07
CA GLY A 193 7.79 -20.76 -4.49
C GLY A 193 8.20 -20.29 -3.11
N GLY A 194 9.21 -20.89 -2.46
CA GLY A 194 9.62 -20.58 -1.10
C GLY A 194 10.61 -19.43 -0.99
N LEU A 195 10.75 -18.91 0.25
CA LEU A 195 11.79 -17.98 0.67
C LEU A 195 12.84 -18.70 1.52
N THR A 196 14.10 -18.28 1.45
CA THR A 196 15.17 -18.73 2.33
C THR A 196 16.04 -17.57 2.80
N ALA A 197 16.49 -17.61 4.07
CA ALA A 197 17.45 -16.66 4.63
C ALA A 197 18.90 -16.96 4.23
N THR A 198 19.18 -18.19 3.78
CA THR A 198 20.51 -18.61 3.32
C THR A 198 20.57 -18.52 1.81
N ALA A 199 21.52 -17.75 1.28
CA ALA A 199 21.69 -17.62 -0.16
C ALA A 199 22.06 -18.97 -0.80
N PRO A 200 21.25 -19.53 -1.70
CA PRO A 200 21.57 -20.78 -2.41
C PRO A 200 22.63 -20.56 -3.50
N THR A 201 23.08 -21.62 -4.16
CA THR A 201 24.06 -21.55 -5.26
C THR A 201 23.58 -20.64 -6.40
N ASN A 202 22.30 -20.77 -6.80
CA ASN A 202 21.67 -19.88 -7.79
C ASN A 202 20.91 -18.77 -7.08
N ALA A 203 21.62 -18.00 -6.24
CA ALA A 203 21.01 -17.01 -5.40
C ALA A 203 20.27 -15.94 -6.22
N ARG A 204 19.02 -15.70 -5.84
CA ARG A 204 18.22 -14.58 -6.31
C ARG A 204 17.60 -13.88 -5.12
N PHE A 205 18.04 -12.65 -4.88
CA PHE A 205 17.52 -11.82 -3.81
C PHE A 205 16.06 -11.44 -4.09
N VAL A 206 15.21 -11.53 -3.07
CA VAL A 206 13.80 -11.18 -3.13
C VAL A 206 13.52 -9.91 -2.34
N GLY A 207 14.07 -9.82 -1.12
CA GLY A 207 13.80 -8.67 -0.27
C GLY A 207 14.41 -8.80 1.12
N GLN A 208 14.10 -7.81 1.97
CA GLN A 208 14.54 -7.75 3.35
C GLN A 208 13.35 -7.75 4.30
N ALA A 209 13.43 -8.50 5.38
CA ALA A 209 12.38 -8.55 6.38
C ALA A 209 12.32 -7.24 7.19
N GLN A 210 11.17 -6.58 7.18
CA GLN A 210 10.89 -5.42 8.01
C GLN A 210 10.45 -5.83 9.42
N SER A 211 9.79 -6.97 9.53
CA SER A 211 9.33 -7.58 10.79
C SER A 211 9.37 -9.11 10.69
N THR A 212 8.90 -9.79 11.71
CA THR A 212 8.80 -11.26 11.72
C THR A 212 7.77 -11.81 10.72
N THR A 213 6.90 -10.98 10.16
CA THR A 213 5.82 -11.37 9.23
C THR A 213 5.70 -10.46 8.01
N THR A 214 6.62 -9.51 7.83
CA THR A 214 6.56 -8.57 6.70
C THR A 214 7.91 -8.48 6.02
N ILE A 215 7.94 -8.66 4.70
CA ILE A 215 9.10 -8.48 3.84
C ILE A 215 8.90 -7.26 2.92
N VAL A 216 9.96 -6.48 2.72
CA VAL A 216 10.04 -5.45 1.68
C VAL A 216 10.61 -6.12 0.44
N ILE A 217 9.77 -6.32 -0.57
CA ILE A 217 10.23 -6.78 -1.88
C ILE A 217 10.92 -5.59 -2.55
N VAL A 218 12.14 -5.79 -3.00
CA VAL A 218 12.87 -4.77 -3.76
C VAL A 218 12.92 -5.17 -5.23
N PRO A 219 12.79 -4.18 -6.15
CA PRO A 219 13.01 -4.46 -7.56
C PRO A 219 14.39 -5.07 -7.70
N ASN A 220 14.48 -6.06 -8.55
CA ASN A 220 15.77 -6.64 -8.83
C ASN A 220 16.71 -5.56 -9.35
N PRO A 221 17.82 -5.27 -8.67
CA PRO A 221 18.87 -4.54 -9.34
C PRO A 221 19.27 -5.39 -10.54
N VAL A 222 19.19 -4.83 -11.73
CA VAL A 222 19.85 -5.39 -12.90
C VAL A 222 21.33 -5.41 -12.55
N THR A 223 21.80 -6.52 -11.99
CA THR A 223 23.23 -6.73 -11.72
C THR A 223 23.89 -7.10 -13.03
N ASP A 224 23.77 -6.23 -14.01
CA ASP A 224 24.65 -6.27 -15.16
C ASP A 224 24.66 -4.89 -15.84
N VAL A 225 25.05 -3.89 -15.09
CA VAL A 225 25.80 -2.78 -15.65
C VAL A 225 27.14 -2.85 -14.93
N GLN A 226 27.97 -3.80 -15.31
CA GLN A 226 29.39 -3.51 -15.29
C GLN A 226 29.53 -2.27 -16.19
N PRO A 227 29.84 -1.08 -15.65
CA PRO A 227 30.46 -0.11 -16.50
C PRO A 227 31.80 -0.75 -16.87
N ASP A 228 31.91 -1.29 -18.07
CA ASP A 228 33.18 -1.30 -18.76
C ASP A 228 33.60 0.16 -18.83
N ILE A 229 34.22 0.62 -17.76
CA ILE A 229 35.04 1.83 -17.80
C ILE A 229 36.24 1.40 -18.65
N LEU A 230 36.06 1.53 -19.94
CA LEU A 230 37.14 1.60 -20.87
C LEU A 230 37.96 2.82 -20.42
N PHE A 231 38.97 2.60 -19.58
CA PHE A 231 40.06 3.55 -19.39
C PHE A 231 40.76 3.67 -20.75
N ILE A 232 40.30 4.62 -21.55
CA ILE A 232 41.13 5.12 -22.65
C ILE A 232 42.28 5.82 -21.98
N ASP A 233 43.38 5.10 -21.88
CA ASP A 233 44.67 5.61 -21.50
C ASP A 233 45.07 6.64 -22.57
N CYS A 234 44.89 7.92 -22.28
CA CYS A 234 45.32 9.04 -23.11
C CYS A 234 46.71 9.42 -22.64
N MET A 235 47.66 8.57 -22.97
CA MET A 235 49.10 8.90 -22.90
C MET A 235 49.70 8.79 -24.30
N THR A 236 49.82 9.89 -24.97
CA THR A 236 51.01 10.39 -25.71
C THR A 236 50.71 11.78 -26.22
#